data_32808f54e7694acf84a3c35859ee0226
#
_entry.id   32808f54e7694acf84a3c35859ee0226
#
_cell.length_a   1.000
_cell.length_b   1.000
_cell.length_c   1.000
_cell.angle_alpha   90.00
_cell.angle_beta   90.00
_cell.angle_gamma   90.00
#
_symmetry.space_group_name_H-M   'P 1'
#
loop_
_entity.id
_entity.type
_entity.pdbx_description
1 polymer ?
#
loop_
_entity_poly.entity_id
_entity_poly.type
_entity_poly.pdbx_seq_one_letter_code
_entity_poly.pdbx_strand_id
1 'polypeptide(L)'
;MAKKHTVSETNETISAVITALGEGAVGIIRISGTEAAAIGDKLFRSASGKKLTEHTPHLLVYGHVVDEENSKIDEVLAVYMQGPHSYTAEDVVEIQSHGGLQSLKTILGLTYKMGARPAEPGEFTKRAFLNGRIDLIQAEAVMDIIKSRSEASLKMAVRQQDGQLSKKIKGLRRNLLDIVVNLEAVIDYPEEDIEEITFNTVSEGMEKVKQELEYLLKHAHTGKILREGLQTVIVGRPNVGKSSLLNALLSEERAIVSEYAGTTRDVIEEQLLLGSVPLVLVDTAGIRQTEDYVEKIGVARSKERLDKAELAVVVLDGSQPLNEEDEEILNAVAGKPCVIIVNKGCLLYTSDA
;
A
#
# COMPACT_ATOMS: atom_id res chain seq x y z
N MET A 1 -16.49 25.19 22.05
CA MET A 1 -16.67 25.31 20.59
C MET A 1 -15.31 25.49 19.94
N ALA A 2 -14.69 24.40 19.53
CA ALA A 2 -13.39 24.43 18.83
C ALA A 2 -13.62 24.89 17.40
N LYS A 3 -12.99 26.00 17.01
CA LYS A 3 -12.95 26.47 15.62
C LYS A 3 -12.30 25.38 14.77
N LYS A 4 -13.06 24.78 13.85
CA LYS A 4 -12.50 23.96 12.76
C LYS A 4 -11.56 24.87 11.95
N HIS A 5 -10.25 24.64 12.07
CA HIS A 5 -9.28 25.15 11.12
C HIS A 5 -9.46 24.34 9.83
N THR A 6 -10.28 24.85 8.92
CA THR A 6 -10.26 24.43 7.51
C THR A 6 -9.03 25.08 6.89
N VAL A 7 -7.94 24.34 6.85
CA VAL A 7 -6.75 24.71 6.07
C VAL A 7 -6.96 24.14 4.67
N SER A 8 -7.79 24.79 3.89
CA SER A 8 -7.81 24.62 2.44
C SER A 8 -6.84 25.64 1.85
N GLU A 9 -5.57 25.27 1.69
CA GLU A 9 -4.59 26.11 1.00
C GLU A 9 -4.74 26.12 -0.53
N THR A 10 -5.68 25.33 -1.10
CA THR A 10 -5.96 25.39 -2.53
C THR A 10 -7.44 25.34 -2.79
N ASN A 11 -8.04 26.50 -3.07
CA ASN A 11 -9.43 26.63 -3.57
C ASN A 11 -9.60 26.06 -4.99
N GLU A 12 -8.60 25.34 -5.51
CA GLU A 12 -8.57 24.86 -6.88
C GLU A 12 -9.33 23.54 -7.01
N THR A 13 -10.19 23.46 -8.01
CA THR A 13 -10.84 22.21 -8.40
C THR A 13 -9.88 21.34 -9.21
N ILE A 14 -9.80 20.07 -8.85
CA ILE A 14 -8.92 19.08 -9.50
C ILE A 14 -9.73 18.03 -10.22
N SER A 15 -9.12 17.43 -11.25
CA SER A 15 -9.72 16.31 -11.97
C SER A 15 -8.66 15.30 -12.41
N ALA A 16 -9.03 14.02 -12.38
CA ALA A 16 -8.21 12.93 -12.91
C ALA A 16 -9.07 11.70 -13.25
N VAL A 17 -8.52 10.83 -14.10
CA VAL A 17 -9.01 9.45 -14.25
C VAL A 17 -8.55 8.67 -13.01
N ILE A 18 -9.50 8.00 -12.34
CA ILE A 18 -9.25 7.26 -11.10
C ILE A 18 -9.26 5.74 -11.28
N THR A 19 -9.59 5.26 -12.46
CA THR A 19 -9.49 3.85 -12.86
C THR A 19 -8.15 3.59 -13.55
N ALA A 20 -7.72 2.33 -13.58
CA ALA A 20 -6.53 1.94 -14.34
C ALA A 20 -6.67 2.35 -15.81
N LEU A 21 -5.58 2.86 -16.39
CA LEU A 21 -5.53 3.22 -17.81
C LEU A 21 -5.33 1.95 -18.65
N GLY A 22 -6.19 1.73 -19.62
CA GLY A 22 -6.15 0.57 -20.53
C GLY A 22 -7.49 0.36 -21.20
N GLU A 23 -7.59 -0.68 -22.02
CA GLU A 23 -8.87 -1.08 -22.63
C GLU A 23 -9.73 -1.75 -21.56
N GLY A 24 -10.75 -1.06 -21.09
CA GLY A 24 -11.68 -1.53 -20.07
C GLY A 24 -13.12 -1.19 -20.43
N ALA A 25 -14.06 -1.86 -19.78
CA ALA A 25 -15.49 -1.59 -20.01
C ALA A 25 -15.91 -0.20 -19.50
N VAL A 26 -15.34 0.22 -18.35
CA VAL A 26 -15.69 1.48 -17.68
C VAL A 26 -14.43 2.22 -17.27
N GLY A 27 -14.43 3.53 -17.49
CA GLY A 27 -13.45 4.46 -16.93
C GLY A 27 -14.13 5.56 -16.12
N ILE A 28 -13.52 5.95 -15.00
CA ILE A 28 -14.11 6.93 -14.08
C ILE A 28 -13.21 8.16 -14.00
N ILE A 29 -13.80 9.32 -14.24
CA ILE A 29 -13.18 10.62 -14.05
C ILE A 29 -13.78 11.24 -12.80
N ARG A 30 -12.92 11.67 -11.87
CA ARG A 30 -13.31 12.36 -10.64
C ARG A 30 -12.91 13.83 -10.71
N ILE A 31 -13.83 14.69 -10.31
CA ILE A 31 -13.65 16.12 -10.17
C ILE A 31 -13.90 16.44 -8.69
N SER A 32 -13.02 17.18 -8.02
CA SER A 32 -13.15 17.53 -6.60
C SER A 32 -12.76 18.98 -6.36
N GLY A 33 -13.54 19.69 -5.58
CA GLY A 33 -13.31 21.09 -5.23
C GLY A 33 -14.56 21.96 -5.39
N THR A 34 -14.41 23.26 -5.17
CA THR A 34 -15.51 24.24 -5.13
C THR A 34 -16.30 24.35 -6.42
N GLU A 35 -15.66 24.16 -7.57
CA GLU A 35 -16.30 24.24 -8.89
C GLU A 35 -16.73 22.87 -9.43
N ALA A 36 -16.55 21.77 -8.68
CA ALA A 36 -16.86 20.43 -9.17
C ALA A 36 -18.31 20.27 -9.61
N ALA A 37 -19.25 20.78 -8.81
CA ALA A 37 -20.67 20.78 -9.12
C ALA A 37 -21.00 21.56 -10.41
N ALA A 38 -20.43 22.76 -10.55
CA ALA A 38 -20.65 23.62 -11.72
C ALA A 38 -20.06 23.02 -13.00
N ILE A 39 -18.89 22.39 -12.91
CA ILE A 39 -18.27 21.66 -14.03
C ILE A 39 -19.14 20.46 -14.41
N GLY A 40 -19.59 19.67 -13.44
CA GLY A 40 -20.48 18.54 -13.66
C GLY A 40 -21.78 18.95 -14.39
N ASP A 41 -22.43 20.01 -13.95
CA ASP A 41 -23.66 20.53 -14.57
C ASP A 41 -23.45 21.04 -16.00
N LYS A 42 -22.25 21.54 -16.33
CA LYS A 42 -21.89 22.00 -17.68
C LYS A 42 -21.60 20.83 -18.63
N LEU A 43 -20.94 19.80 -18.14
CA LEU A 43 -20.51 18.66 -18.96
C LEU A 43 -21.59 17.61 -19.17
N PHE A 44 -22.43 17.40 -18.17
CA PHE A 44 -23.38 16.30 -18.17
C PHE A 44 -24.79 16.76 -18.57
N ARG A 45 -25.44 15.95 -19.38
CA ARG A 45 -26.87 16.09 -19.75
C ARG A 45 -27.60 14.83 -19.32
N SER A 46 -28.45 14.98 -18.31
CA SER A 46 -29.31 13.91 -17.82
C SER A 46 -30.40 13.57 -18.83
N ALA A 47 -30.78 12.31 -18.89
CA ALA A 47 -31.94 11.88 -19.70
C ALA A 47 -33.26 12.54 -19.26
N SER A 48 -33.36 13.01 -18.02
CA SER A 48 -34.51 13.72 -17.49
C SER A 48 -34.53 15.22 -17.82
N GLY A 49 -33.46 15.76 -18.39
CA GLY A 49 -33.28 17.18 -18.67
C GLY A 49 -32.91 18.04 -17.45
N LYS A 50 -32.82 17.46 -16.26
CA LYS A 50 -32.40 18.17 -15.04
C LYS A 50 -30.87 18.28 -14.99
N LYS A 51 -30.35 19.29 -14.29
CA LYS A 51 -28.92 19.37 -13.96
C LYS A 51 -28.51 18.23 -13.02
N LEU A 52 -27.25 17.87 -13.03
CA LEU A 52 -26.73 16.81 -12.13
C LEU A 52 -26.97 17.15 -10.66
N THR A 53 -26.77 18.41 -10.28
CA THR A 53 -26.97 18.93 -8.92
C THR A 53 -28.42 18.99 -8.47
N GLU A 54 -29.39 18.93 -9.38
CA GLU A 54 -30.82 18.89 -9.07
C GLU A 54 -31.33 17.47 -8.75
N HIS A 55 -30.49 16.46 -8.94
CA HIS A 55 -30.77 15.10 -8.52
C HIS A 55 -30.37 14.89 -7.06
N THR A 56 -30.91 13.85 -6.45
CA THR A 56 -30.51 13.45 -5.09
C THR A 56 -29.00 13.17 -5.05
N PRO A 57 -28.22 13.79 -4.14
CA PRO A 57 -26.81 13.47 -3.99
C PRO A 57 -26.58 11.98 -3.78
N HIS A 58 -25.45 11.47 -4.25
CA HIS A 58 -25.06 10.04 -4.24
C HIS A 58 -25.91 9.10 -5.12
N LEU A 59 -26.82 9.63 -5.94
CA LEU A 59 -27.56 8.87 -6.92
C LEU A 59 -26.83 8.87 -8.27
N LEU A 60 -26.61 7.69 -8.84
CA LEU A 60 -26.12 7.56 -10.22
C LEU A 60 -27.21 7.97 -11.20
N VAL A 61 -26.90 8.93 -12.04
CA VAL A 61 -27.81 9.50 -13.04
C VAL A 61 -27.35 9.12 -14.44
N TYR A 62 -28.24 8.53 -15.22
CA TYR A 62 -27.99 8.22 -16.61
C TYR A 62 -28.12 9.45 -17.52
N GLY A 63 -27.17 9.55 -18.47
CA GLY A 63 -27.14 10.65 -19.41
C GLY A 63 -25.97 10.57 -20.37
N HIS A 64 -25.49 11.70 -20.82
CA HIS A 64 -24.37 11.80 -21.73
C HIS A 64 -23.50 13.02 -21.42
N VAL A 65 -22.22 12.93 -21.76
CA VAL A 65 -21.29 14.06 -21.74
C VAL A 65 -21.38 14.77 -23.09
N VAL A 66 -21.35 16.10 -23.02
CA VAL A 66 -21.32 16.98 -24.21
C VAL A 66 -20.08 17.86 -24.21
N ASP A 67 -19.66 18.25 -25.41
CA ASP A 67 -18.63 19.26 -25.61
C ASP A 67 -19.18 20.71 -25.55
N GLU A 68 -18.33 21.68 -25.87
CA GLU A 68 -18.67 23.11 -25.92
C GLU A 68 -19.72 23.46 -26.98
N GLU A 69 -19.84 22.64 -28.02
CA GLU A 69 -20.83 22.77 -29.10
C GLU A 69 -22.13 21.99 -28.81
N ASN A 70 -22.22 21.41 -27.61
CA ASN A 70 -23.32 20.55 -27.16
C ASN A 70 -23.44 19.23 -27.95
N SER A 71 -22.35 18.79 -28.61
CA SER A 71 -22.28 17.52 -29.29
C SER A 71 -22.02 16.38 -28.30
N LYS A 72 -22.71 15.26 -28.48
CA LYS A 72 -22.58 14.09 -27.60
C LYS A 72 -21.20 13.44 -27.81
N ILE A 73 -20.46 13.30 -26.69
CA ILE A 73 -19.15 12.65 -26.64
C ILE A 73 -19.29 11.18 -26.26
N ASP A 74 -20.00 10.89 -25.16
CA ASP A 74 -20.18 9.54 -24.67
C ASP A 74 -21.47 9.43 -23.86
N GLU A 75 -21.97 8.22 -23.72
CA GLU A 75 -23.08 7.86 -22.86
C GLU A 75 -22.54 7.38 -21.52
N VAL A 76 -23.01 7.98 -20.45
CA VAL A 76 -22.34 7.86 -19.14
C VAL A 76 -23.34 7.75 -18.00
N LEU A 77 -22.84 7.29 -16.85
CA LEU A 77 -23.47 7.51 -15.56
C LEU A 77 -22.68 8.58 -14.82
N ALA A 78 -23.36 9.53 -14.19
CA ALA A 78 -22.73 10.55 -13.38
C ALA A 78 -23.33 10.59 -11.96
N VAL A 79 -22.50 10.95 -10.97
CA VAL A 79 -22.92 11.13 -9.59
C VAL A 79 -22.34 12.41 -9.02
N TYR A 80 -23.18 13.16 -8.30
CA TYR A 80 -22.75 14.28 -7.47
C TYR A 80 -22.77 13.86 -5.99
N MET A 81 -21.65 14.08 -5.33
CA MET A 81 -21.46 13.84 -3.89
C MET A 81 -21.19 15.18 -3.21
N GLN A 82 -22.18 15.67 -2.50
CA GLN A 82 -22.08 16.95 -1.81
C GLN A 82 -21.20 16.85 -0.57
N GLY A 83 -20.28 17.79 -0.41
CA GLY A 83 -19.45 17.90 0.79
C GLY A 83 -20.29 18.17 2.05
N PRO A 84 -19.88 17.67 3.23
CA PRO A 84 -18.67 16.89 3.51
C PRO A 84 -18.79 15.37 3.24
N HIS A 85 -19.93 14.91 2.70
CA HIS A 85 -20.21 13.48 2.49
C HIS A 85 -19.66 13.01 1.14
N SER A 86 -18.34 13.11 0.93
CA SER A 86 -17.61 12.69 -0.28
C SER A 86 -16.26 12.09 0.08
N TYR A 87 -15.51 11.62 -0.90
CA TYR A 87 -14.18 11.05 -0.65
C TYR A 87 -13.20 12.08 -0.09
N THR A 88 -13.20 13.30 -0.61
CA THR A 88 -12.30 14.38 -0.19
C THR A 88 -12.88 15.28 0.89
N ALA A 89 -14.14 15.07 1.30
CA ALA A 89 -14.96 15.98 2.09
C ALA A 89 -15.24 17.34 1.41
N GLU A 90 -14.94 17.47 0.11
CA GLU A 90 -15.32 18.58 -0.78
C GLU A 90 -16.52 18.18 -1.63
N ASP A 91 -17.03 19.06 -2.48
CA ASP A 91 -17.93 18.68 -3.54
C ASP A 91 -17.20 17.82 -4.56
N VAL A 92 -17.79 16.67 -4.90
CA VAL A 92 -17.19 15.71 -5.83
C VAL A 92 -18.22 15.33 -6.89
N VAL A 93 -17.75 15.30 -8.15
CA VAL A 93 -18.48 14.70 -9.27
C VAL A 93 -17.67 13.55 -9.83
N GLU A 94 -18.31 12.41 -10.05
CA GLU A 94 -17.74 11.30 -10.79
C GLU A 94 -18.56 11.06 -12.06
N ILE A 95 -17.83 10.87 -13.18
CA ILE A 95 -18.37 10.53 -14.49
C ILE A 95 -17.83 9.16 -14.87
N GLN A 96 -18.71 8.19 -15.01
CA GLN A 96 -18.43 6.83 -15.42
C GLN A 96 -18.75 6.69 -16.91
N SER A 97 -17.70 6.72 -17.74
CA SER A 97 -17.77 6.60 -19.18
C SER A 97 -17.30 5.22 -19.66
N HIS A 98 -17.41 4.95 -20.96
CA HIS A 98 -16.71 3.81 -21.54
C HIS A 98 -15.21 3.93 -21.32
N GLY A 99 -14.54 2.79 -20.99
CA GLY A 99 -13.12 2.76 -20.58
C GLY A 99 -12.11 2.94 -21.71
N GLY A 100 -12.55 3.39 -22.90
CA GLY A 100 -11.68 3.71 -24.01
C GLY A 100 -10.79 4.93 -23.74
N LEU A 101 -9.48 4.79 -24.00
CA LEU A 101 -8.50 5.85 -23.72
C LEU A 101 -8.87 7.20 -24.36
N GLN A 102 -9.46 7.19 -25.57
CA GLN A 102 -9.82 8.42 -26.26
C GLN A 102 -11.02 9.11 -25.63
N SER A 103 -12.06 8.36 -25.21
CA SER A 103 -13.22 8.90 -24.49
C SER A 103 -12.77 9.57 -23.19
N LEU A 104 -11.97 8.85 -22.37
CA LEU A 104 -11.43 9.36 -21.11
C LEU A 104 -10.58 10.62 -21.29
N LYS A 105 -9.68 10.65 -22.28
CA LYS A 105 -8.86 11.84 -22.59
C LYS A 105 -9.71 13.03 -22.99
N THR A 106 -10.74 12.80 -23.82
CA THR A 106 -11.62 13.88 -24.29
C THR A 106 -12.40 14.46 -23.11
N ILE A 107 -13.06 13.63 -22.30
CA ILE A 107 -13.85 14.09 -21.17
C ILE A 107 -12.95 14.79 -20.13
N LEU A 108 -11.77 14.23 -19.80
CA LEU A 108 -10.82 14.83 -18.89
C LEU A 108 -10.33 16.20 -19.42
N GLY A 109 -10.04 16.31 -20.73
CA GLY A 109 -9.67 17.57 -21.37
C GLY A 109 -10.76 18.65 -21.26
N LEU A 110 -12.04 18.24 -21.33
CA LEU A 110 -13.16 19.16 -21.14
C LEU A 110 -13.23 19.66 -19.67
N THR A 111 -12.95 18.81 -18.68
CA THR A 111 -12.90 19.29 -17.28
C THR A 111 -11.82 20.37 -17.08
N TYR A 112 -10.66 20.22 -17.74
CA TYR A 112 -9.58 21.20 -17.66
C TYR A 112 -9.95 22.53 -18.36
N LYS A 113 -10.58 22.48 -19.51
CA LYS A 113 -11.08 23.68 -20.19
C LYS A 113 -12.11 24.43 -19.35
N MET A 114 -12.85 23.71 -18.51
CA MET A 114 -13.87 24.32 -17.62
C MET A 114 -13.30 24.79 -16.28
N GLY A 115 -11.99 24.74 -16.08
CA GLY A 115 -11.31 25.33 -14.94
C GLY A 115 -10.79 24.34 -13.89
N ALA A 116 -10.97 23.03 -14.07
CA ALA A 116 -10.26 22.07 -13.25
C ALA A 116 -8.78 22.00 -13.65
N ARG A 117 -7.87 21.80 -12.67
CA ARG A 117 -6.50 21.42 -12.99
C ARG A 117 -6.27 19.91 -12.86
N PRO A 118 -5.22 19.37 -13.47
CA PRO A 118 -4.82 18.00 -13.23
C PRO A 118 -4.54 17.74 -11.75
N ALA A 119 -5.07 16.63 -11.21
CA ALA A 119 -4.72 16.20 -9.87
C ALA A 119 -3.30 15.64 -9.82
N GLU A 120 -2.57 15.93 -8.75
CA GLU A 120 -1.29 15.29 -8.45
C GLU A 120 -1.50 13.84 -8.00
N PRO A 121 -0.49 12.95 -8.14
CA PRO A 121 -0.56 11.60 -7.59
C PRO A 121 -0.92 11.61 -6.08
N GLY A 122 -2.00 10.90 -5.71
CA GLY A 122 -2.47 10.82 -4.32
C GLY A 122 -3.21 12.06 -3.80
N GLU A 123 -3.45 13.09 -4.64
CA GLU A 123 -4.03 14.37 -4.17
C GLU A 123 -5.44 14.23 -3.59
N PHE A 124 -6.29 13.38 -4.12
CA PHE A 124 -7.62 13.15 -3.53
C PHE A 124 -7.52 12.62 -2.08
N THR A 125 -6.61 11.69 -1.82
CA THR A 125 -6.37 11.15 -0.47
C THR A 125 -5.73 12.20 0.45
N LYS A 126 -4.79 13.01 -0.08
CA LYS A 126 -4.21 14.15 0.63
C LYS A 126 -5.29 15.15 1.07
N ARG A 127 -6.24 15.47 0.19
CA ARG A 127 -7.38 16.36 0.54
C ARG A 127 -8.30 15.73 1.57
N ALA A 128 -8.59 14.44 1.47
CA ALA A 128 -9.37 13.73 2.49
C ALA A 128 -8.72 13.82 3.89
N PHE A 129 -7.38 13.75 3.94
CA PHE A 129 -6.62 13.94 5.18
C PHE A 129 -6.64 15.39 5.66
N LEU A 130 -6.37 16.37 4.79
CA LEU A 130 -6.35 17.79 5.14
C LEU A 130 -7.72 18.28 5.61
N ASN A 131 -8.80 17.77 5.02
CA ASN A 131 -10.17 18.08 5.41
C ASN A 131 -10.65 17.27 6.63
N GLY A 132 -9.76 16.48 7.24
CA GLY A 132 -10.04 15.75 8.49
C GLY A 132 -11.02 14.58 8.36
N ARG A 133 -11.29 14.10 7.13
CA ARG A 133 -12.12 12.92 6.90
C ARG A 133 -11.41 11.65 7.33
N ILE A 134 -10.13 11.55 7.05
CA ILE A 134 -9.25 10.43 7.43
C ILE A 134 -8.02 10.98 8.14
N ASP A 135 -7.37 10.17 8.97
CA ASP A 135 -6.07 10.52 9.54
C ASP A 135 -4.91 9.96 8.68
N LEU A 136 -3.67 10.29 9.07
CA LEU A 136 -2.49 9.93 8.27
C LEU A 136 -2.33 8.41 8.13
N ILE A 137 -2.59 7.65 9.20
CA ILE A 137 -2.52 6.17 9.19
C ILE A 137 -3.54 5.59 8.21
N GLN A 138 -4.75 6.15 8.21
CA GLN A 138 -5.82 5.75 7.29
C GLN A 138 -5.48 6.14 5.84
N ALA A 139 -4.83 7.28 5.62
CA ALA A 139 -4.38 7.72 4.30
C ALA A 139 -3.32 6.78 3.72
N GLU A 140 -2.36 6.33 4.53
CA GLU A 140 -1.37 5.31 4.12
C GLU A 140 -2.05 3.97 3.80
N ALA A 141 -3.03 3.56 4.60
CA ALA A 141 -3.74 2.31 4.40
C ALA A 141 -4.47 2.22 3.04
N VAL A 142 -4.88 3.36 2.45
CA VAL A 142 -5.48 3.38 1.10
C VAL A 142 -4.51 2.80 0.06
N MET A 143 -3.23 3.19 0.14
CA MET A 143 -2.21 2.67 -0.77
C MET A 143 -1.89 1.20 -0.48
N ASP A 144 -1.88 0.81 0.80
CA ASP A 144 -1.65 -0.58 1.22
C ASP A 144 -2.77 -1.51 0.71
N ILE A 145 -4.04 -1.06 0.69
CA ILE A 145 -5.15 -1.80 0.09
C ILE A 145 -4.94 -1.99 -1.41
N ILE A 146 -4.58 -0.92 -2.13
CA ILE A 146 -4.36 -0.95 -3.58
C ILE A 146 -3.19 -1.88 -3.95
N LYS A 147 -2.14 -1.89 -3.14
CA LYS A 147 -0.92 -2.69 -3.36
C LYS A 147 -0.98 -4.09 -2.73
N SER A 148 -2.02 -4.41 -1.96
CA SER A 148 -2.11 -5.69 -1.27
C SER A 148 -2.10 -6.86 -2.26
N ARG A 149 -1.29 -7.89 -1.96
CA ARG A 149 -1.09 -9.05 -2.83
C ARG A 149 -1.53 -10.37 -2.19
N SER A 150 -1.86 -10.34 -0.90
CA SER A 150 -2.39 -11.48 -0.18
C SER A 150 -3.67 -11.08 0.55
N GLU A 151 -4.52 -12.08 0.83
CA GLU A 151 -5.72 -11.85 1.64
C GLU A 151 -5.37 -11.35 3.04
N ALA A 152 -4.24 -11.79 3.60
CA ALA A 152 -3.76 -11.35 4.90
C ALA A 152 -3.34 -9.87 4.88
N SER A 153 -2.58 -9.44 3.85
CA SER A 153 -2.19 -8.03 3.71
C SER A 153 -3.40 -7.14 3.48
N LEU A 154 -4.36 -7.57 2.65
CA LEU A 154 -5.61 -6.83 2.43
C LEU A 154 -6.41 -6.66 3.72
N LYS A 155 -6.63 -7.74 4.49
CA LYS A 155 -7.34 -7.68 5.78
C LYS A 155 -6.66 -6.75 6.77
N MET A 156 -5.32 -6.74 6.79
CA MET A 156 -4.56 -5.83 7.65
C MET A 156 -4.74 -4.38 7.23
N ALA A 157 -4.60 -4.08 5.94
CA ALA A 157 -4.77 -2.73 5.40
C ALA A 157 -6.20 -2.19 5.63
N VAL A 158 -7.23 -3.02 5.45
CA VAL A 158 -8.62 -2.64 5.74
C VAL A 158 -8.81 -2.30 7.23
N ARG A 159 -8.27 -3.11 8.16
CA ARG A 159 -8.33 -2.79 9.60
C ARG A 159 -7.62 -1.47 9.95
N GLN A 160 -6.53 -1.18 9.25
CA GLN A 160 -5.80 0.08 9.41
C GLN A 160 -6.62 1.24 8.86
N GLN A 161 -7.29 1.09 7.70
CA GLN A 161 -8.21 2.07 7.14
C GLN A 161 -9.43 2.32 8.05
N ASP A 162 -9.93 1.30 8.74
CA ASP A 162 -10.99 1.42 9.76
C ASP A 162 -10.53 2.18 11.03
N GLY A 163 -9.25 2.57 11.09
CA GLY A 163 -8.67 3.37 12.16
C GLY A 163 -8.42 2.59 13.45
N GLN A 164 -8.26 1.26 13.40
CA GLN A 164 -7.99 0.46 14.61
C GLN A 164 -6.68 0.87 15.28
N LEU A 165 -5.61 1.07 14.51
CA LEU A 165 -4.33 1.55 15.05
C LEU A 165 -4.46 2.99 15.57
N SER A 166 -5.12 3.87 14.82
CA SER A 166 -5.38 5.25 15.23
C SER A 166 -6.13 5.34 16.57
N LYS A 167 -7.12 4.49 16.77
CA LYS A 167 -7.88 4.41 18.05
C LYS A 167 -6.97 3.99 19.21
N LYS A 168 -6.09 3.00 19.01
CA LYS A 168 -5.13 2.56 20.03
C LYS A 168 -4.16 3.67 20.39
N ILE A 169 -3.53 4.32 19.40
CA ILE A 169 -2.59 5.42 19.65
C ILE A 169 -3.28 6.62 20.35
N LYS A 170 -4.50 6.96 19.93
CA LYS A 170 -5.30 8.00 20.60
C LYS A 170 -5.65 7.62 22.05
N GLY A 171 -5.92 6.33 22.33
CA GLY A 171 -6.12 5.81 23.68
C GLY A 171 -4.87 5.96 24.55
N LEU A 172 -3.72 5.50 24.05
CA LEU A 172 -2.44 5.64 24.75
C LEU A 172 -2.10 7.11 25.04
N ARG A 173 -2.29 7.99 24.05
CA ARG A 173 -2.10 9.43 24.23
C ARG A 173 -3.03 10.01 25.30
N ARG A 174 -4.29 9.57 25.36
CA ARG A 174 -5.24 10.02 26.39
C ARG A 174 -4.75 9.58 27.77
N ASN A 175 -4.38 8.31 27.93
CA ASN A 175 -3.87 7.79 29.22
C ASN A 175 -2.66 8.58 29.72
N LEU A 176 -1.72 8.94 28.84
CA LEU A 176 -0.58 9.79 29.19
C LEU A 176 -1.00 11.21 29.56
N LEU A 177 -1.94 11.81 28.82
CA LEU A 177 -2.44 13.15 29.14
C LEU A 177 -3.18 13.18 30.48
N ASP A 178 -3.95 12.15 30.80
CA ASP A 178 -4.64 12.05 32.09
C ASP A 178 -3.64 12.00 33.26
N ILE A 179 -2.50 11.31 33.08
CA ILE A 179 -1.40 11.31 34.07
C ILE A 179 -0.81 12.72 34.21
N VAL A 180 -0.54 13.42 33.10
CA VAL A 180 0.03 14.78 33.13
C VAL A 180 -0.92 15.77 33.78
N VAL A 181 -2.21 15.75 33.39
CA VAL A 181 -3.24 16.65 33.98
C VAL A 181 -3.35 16.44 35.49
N ASN A 182 -3.34 15.19 35.94
CA ASN A 182 -3.40 14.88 37.36
C ASN A 182 -2.15 15.37 38.12
N LEU A 183 -0.96 15.21 37.50
CA LEU A 183 0.29 15.72 38.10
C LEU A 183 0.30 17.25 38.18
N GLU A 184 -0.16 17.95 37.14
CA GLU A 184 -0.27 19.40 37.12
C GLU A 184 -1.25 19.89 38.17
N ALA A 185 -2.40 19.21 38.33
CA ALA A 185 -3.39 19.58 39.35
C ALA A 185 -2.82 19.50 40.77
N VAL A 186 -2.04 18.46 41.11
CA VAL A 186 -1.39 18.33 42.44
C VAL A 186 -0.32 19.40 42.65
N ILE A 187 0.40 19.80 41.61
CA ILE A 187 1.45 20.84 41.70
C ILE A 187 0.81 22.22 41.85
N ASP A 188 -0.27 22.53 41.13
CA ASP A 188 -0.89 23.85 41.11
C ASP A 188 -1.79 24.11 42.32
N TYR A 189 -2.36 23.06 42.94
CA TYR A 189 -3.29 23.17 44.06
C TYR A 189 -2.88 22.27 45.25
N PRO A 190 -1.72 22.51 45.87
CA PRO A 190 -1.17 21.66 46.95
C PRO A 190 -1.96 21.74 48.26
N GLU A 191 -2.87 22.72 48.41
CA GLU A 191 -3.70 22.91 49.61
C GLU A 191 -5.12 22.32 49.46
N GLU A 192 -5.48 21.82 48.25
CA GLU A 192 -6.76 21.16 48.05
C GLU A 192 -6.62 19.65 48.32
N ASP A 193 -7.64 19.03 48.92
CA ASP A 193 -7.74 17.57 49.14
C ASP A 193 -7.95 16.82 47.81
N ILE A 194 -7.05 17.05 46.83
CA ILE A 194 -6.98 16.25 45.63
C ILE A 194 -6.39 14.90 46.02
N GLU A 195 -7.04 13.78 45.67
CA GLU A 195 -6.54 12.43 45.92
C GLU A 195 -5.04 12.37 45.67
N GLU A 196 -4.28 12.03 46.73
CA GLU A 196 -2.80 11.97 46.67
C GLU A 196 -2.40 11.06 45.49
N ILE A 197 -1.96 11.67 44.39
CA ILE A 197 -1.35 10.93 43.30
C ILE A 197 0.00 10.46 43.81
N THR A 198 0.02 9.22 44.22
CA THR A 198 1.26 8.58 44.68
C THR A 198 2.16 8.34 43.47
N PHE A 199 3.47 8.42 43.67
CA PHE A 199 4.47 8.02 42.68
C PHE A 199 4.17 6.64 42.10
N ASN A 200 3.60 5.74 42.89
CA ASN A 200 3.17 4.40 42.46
C ASN A 200 2.07 4.46 41.40
N THR A 201 1.04 5.28 41.56
CA THR A 201 -0.07 5.42 40.61
C THR A 201 0.42 5.92 39.25
N VAL A 202 1.33 6.91 39.26
CA VAL A 202 1.96 7.43 38.05
C VAL A 202 2.82 6.35 37.38
N SER A 203 3.66 5.66 38.17
CA SER A 203 4.54 4.61 37.68
C SER A 203 3.75 3.45 37.08
N GLU A 204 2.68 3.00 37.71
CA GLU A 204 1.78 1.96 37.17
C GLU A 204 1.09 2.39 35.87
N GLY A 205 0.62 3.65 35.79
CA GLY A 205 0.01 4.19 34.60
C GLY A 205 1.00 4.24 33.42
N MET A 206 2.22 4.70 33.67
CA MET A 206 3.27 4.72 32.64
C MET A 206 3.69 3.31 32.22
N GLU A 207 3.82 2.36 33.17
CA GLU A 207 4.18 0.98 32.85
C GLU A 207 3.11 0.30 31.98
N LYS A 208 1.82 0.55 32.20
CA LYS A 208 0.73 0.06 31.32
C LYS A 208 0.87 0.59 29.89
N VAL A 209 1.11 1.90 29.74
CA VAL A 209 1.32 2.51 28.43
C VAL A 209 2.54 1.91 27.75
N LYS A 210 3.64 1.73 28.47
CA LYS A 210 4.87 1.11 27.94
C LYS A 210 4.61 -0.32 27.45
N GLN A 211 3.94 -1.15 28.25
CA GLN A 211 3.60 -2.53 27.86
C GLN A 211 2.75 -2.59 26.60
N GLU A 212 1.78 -1.71 26.45
CA GLU A 212 0.97 -1.62 25.21
C GLU A 212 1.81 -1.20 24.00
N LEU A 213 2.74 -0.25 24.17
CA LEU A 213 3.67 0.16 23.12
C LEU A 213 4.62 -0.97 22.72
N GLU A 214 5.19 -1.68 23.69
CA GLU A 214 6.05 -2.85 23.46
C GLU A 214 5.30 -3.96 22.72
N TYR A 215 4.04 -4.20 23.08
CA TYR A 215 3.18 -5.12 22.35
C TYR A 215 3.00 -4.71 20.88
N LEU A 216 2.73 -3.44 20.60
CA LEU A 216 2.60 -2.93 19.23
C LEU A 216 3.92 -3.08 18.46
N LEU A 217 5.04 -2.73 19.08
CA LEU A 217 6.37 -2.85 18.46
C LEU A 217 6.73 -4.30 18.13
N LYS A 218 6.45 -5.24 19.04
CA LYS A 218 6.69 -6.67 18.80
C LYS A 218 5.95 -7.19 17.56
N HIS A 219 4.77 -6.66 17.26
CA HIS A 219 3.97 -7.08 16.11
C HIS A 219 4.20 -6.23 14.85
N ALA A 220 4.91 -5.10 14.96
CA ALA A 220 5.17 -4.21 13.85
C ALA A 220 6.00 -4.89 12.74
N HIS A 221 6.97 -5.73 13.11
CA HIS A 221 7.81 -6.46 12.15
C HIS A 221 6.98 -7.45 11.31
N THR A 222 6.09 -8.20 11.93
CA THR A 222 5.17 -9.09 11.21
C THR A 222 4.26 -8.32 10.26
N GLY A 223 3.75 -7.16 10.70
CA GLY A 223 2.96 -6.25 9.86
C GLY A 223 3.75 -5.75 8.65
N LYS A 224 5.02 -5.39 8.83
CA LYS A 224 5.91 -4.98 7.75
C LYS A 224 6.09 -6.09 6.71
N ILE A 225 6.36 -7.32 7.15
CA ILE A 225 6.50 -8.48 6.26
C ILE A 225 5.23 -8.71 5.44
N LEU A 226 4.05 -8.64 6.05
CA LEU A 226 2.78 -8.83 5.33
C LEU A 226 2.52 -7.72 4.31
N ARG A 227 2.99 -6.50 4.56
CA ARG A 227 2.81 -5.33 3.70
C ARG A 227 3.83 -5.29 2.56
N GLU A 228 5.11 -5.40 2.88
CA GLU A 228 6.23 -5.20 1.96
C GLU A 228 6.73 -6.51 1.33
N GLY A 229 6.41 -7.63 1.96
CA GLY A 229 6.95 -8.93 1.62
C GLY A 229 8.26 -9.20 2.38
N LEU A 230 8.57 -10.49 2.56
CA LEU A 230 9.81 -10.93 3.19
C LEU A 230 10.92 -10.92 2.15
N GLN A 231 11.88 -10.02 2.29
CA GLN A 231 13.06 -9.91 1.40
C GLN A 231 13.88 -11.20 1.51
N THR A 232 13.83 -12.01 0.45
CA THR A 232 14.39 -13.37 0.46
C THR A 232 15.45 -13.51 -0.62
N VAL A 233 16.61 -14.07 -0.27
CA VAL A 233 17.67 -14.42 -1.21
C VAL A 233 17.84 -15.92 -1.29
N ILE A 234 18.01 -16.48 -2.51
CA ILE A 234 18.35 -17.88 -2.71
C ILE A 234 19.85 -17.98 -3.03
N VAL A 235 20.60 -18.66 -2.17
CA VAL A 235 22.05 -18.82 -2.30
C VAL A 235 22.44 -20.29 -2.36
N GLY A 236 23.59 -20.59 -2.94
CA GLY A 236 24.12 -21.94 -3.11
C GLY A 236 25.08 -21.97 -4.28
N ARG A 237 25.94 -23.03 -4.38
CA ARG A 237 26.86 -23.24 -5.47
C ARG A 237 26.18 -23.27 -6.85
N PRO A 238 26.91 -23.14 -7.96
CA PRO A 238 26.40 -23.49 -9.28
C PRO A 238 25.84 -24.92 -9.32
N ASN A 239 24.80 -25.13 -10.09
CA ASN A 239 24.20 -26.45 -10.35
C ASN A 239 23.60 -27.21 -9.14
N VAL A 240 23.49 -26.64 -7.97
CA VAL A 240 22.82 -27.28 -6.82
C VAL A 240 21.28 -27.33 -6.95
N GLY A 241 20.70 -26.63 -7.95
CA GLY A 241 19.26 -26.64 -8.23
C GLY A 241 18.51 -25.38 -7.80
N LYS A 242 19.19 -24.24 -7.64
CA LYS A 242 18.55 -22.94 -7.33
C LYS A 242 17.45 -22.56 -8.31
N SER A 243 17.74 -22.66 -9.61
CA SER A 243 16.76 -22.34 -10.68
C SER A 243 15.60 -23.33 -10.71
N SER A 244 15.85 -24.60 -10.40
CA SER A 244 14.79 -25.61 -10.28
C SER A 244 13.87 -25.32 -9.10
N LEU A 245 14.44 -24.95 -7.95
CA LEU A 245 13.68 -24.54 -6.78
C LEU A 245 12.83 -23.29 -7.08
N LEU A 246 13.45 -22.27 -7.70
CA LEU A 246 12.77 -21.06 -8.11
C LEU A 246 11.58 -21.36 -9.04
N ASN A 247 11.82 -22.19 -10.08
CA ASN A 247 10.77 -22.57 -11.03
C ASN A 247 9.66 -23.39 -10.36
N ALA A 248 9.99 -24.26 -9.41
CA ALA A 248 8.99 -25.00 -8.64
C ALA A 248 8.13 -24.05 -7.80
N LEU A 249 8.74 -23.11 -7.08
CA LEU A 249 8.05 -22.10 -6.30
C LEU A 249 7.15 -21.20 -7.17
N LEU A 250 7.61 -20.85 -8.37
CA LEU A 250 6.83 -20.05 -9.33
C LEU A 250 5.69 -20.84 -9.99
N SER A 251 5.80 -22.18 -10.07
CA SER A 251 4.83 -23.05 -10.73
C SER A 251 3.69 -23.48 -9.79
N GLU A 252 3.99 -23.76 -8.53
CA GLU A 252 3.00 -24.24 -7.54
C GLU A 252 2.12 -23.14 -6.98
N GLU A 253 2.65 -21.92 -6.84
CA GLU A 253 1.88 -20.79 -6.37
C GLU A 253 1.78 -19.76 -7.49
N ARG A 254 0.56 -19.36 -7.85
CA ARG A 254 0.31 -18.35 -8.87
C ARG A 254 1.15 -17.11 -8.58
N ALA A 255 2.33 -17.05 -9.21
CA ALA A 255 3.09 -15.82 -9.26
C ALA A 255 2.16 -14.74 -9.82
N ILE A 256 1.75 -13.79 -9.00
CA ILE A 256 1.10 -12.59 -9.47
C ILE A 256 2.24 -11.76 -10.09
N VAL A 257 2.64 -12.14 -11.30
CA VAL A 257 3.52 -11.31 -12.14
C VAL A 257 2.67 -10.11 -12.53
N SER A 258 2.76 -9.04 -11.76
CA SER A 258 2.21 -7.77 -12.20
C SER A 258 3.16 -7.19 -13.22
N GLU A 259 2.85 -7.36 -14.50
CA GLU A 259 3.36 -6.50 -15.57
C GLU A 259 2.79 -5.08 -15.36
N TYR A 260 3.32 -4.35 -14.40
CA TYR A 260 3.20 -2.90 -14.44
C TYR A 260 4.21 -2.38 -15.45
N ALA A 261 3.80 -2.33 -16.71
CA ALA A 261 4.47 -1.52 -17.72
C ALA A 261 4.39 -0.05 -17.29
N GLY A 262 5.49 0.49 -16.75
CA GLY A 262 5.48 1.93 -16.46
C GLY A 262 6.66 2.53 -15.69
N THR A 263 7.61 1.76 -15.17
CA THR A 263 8.82 2.35 -14.55
C THR A 263 10.08 1.64 -15.04
N THR A 264 10.62 2.17 -16.14
CA THR A 264 11.92 1.81 -16.69
C THR A 264 13.01 2.22 -15.70
N ARG A 265 13.54 1.28 -14.91
CA ARG A 265 14.90 1.17 -14.33
C ARG A 265 15.02 0.39 -13.02
N ASP A 266 13.94 -0.12 -12.46
CA ASP A 266 14.05 -0.90 -11.23
C ASP A 266 14.25 -2.38 -11.55
N VAL A 267 15.15 -3.02 -10.79
CA VAL A 267 15.47 -4.44 -10.82
C VAL A 267 14.14 -5.22 -10.80
N ILE A 268 13.97 -6.16 -11.73
CA ILE A 268 12.77 -7.02 -11.77
C ILE A 268 12.83 -7.90 -10.51
N GLU A 269 12.16 -7.46 -9.46
CA GLU A 269 11.94 -8.24 -8.26
C GLU A 269 10.81 -9.22 -8.52
N GLU A 270 11.11 -10.51 -8.48
CA GLU A 270 10.08 -11.53 -8.56
C GLU A 270 9.44 -11.70 -7.18
N GLN A 271 8.12 -11.65 -7.17
CA GLN A 271 7.36 -11.83 -5.95
C GLN A 271 6.52 -13.09 -6.07
N LEU A 272 6.54 -13.87 -5.02
CA LEU A 272 5.74 -15.09 -4.89
C LEU A 272 5.01 -15.08 -3.55
N LEU A 273 3.93 -15.84 -3.48
CA LEU A 273 3.12 -15.95 -2.27
C LEU A 273 3.33 -17.35 -1.69
N LEU A 274 3.99 -17.46 -0.53
CA LEU A 274 4.13 -18.73 0.18
C LEU A 274 3.03 -18.83 1.26
N GLY A 275 1.95 -19.53 0.94
CA GLY A 275 0.74 -19.50 1.76
C GLY A 275 0.11 -18.13 1.82
N SER A 276 0.17 -17.44 2.95
CA SER A 276 -0.33 -16.05 3.12
C SER A 276 0.78 -15.00 3.17
N VAL A 277 2.06 -15.42 3.09
CA VAL A 277 3.22 -14.52 3.25
C VAL A 277 3.78 -14.18 1.88
N PRO A 278 3.81 -12.89 1.48
CA PRO A 278 4.49 -12.49 0.27
C PRO A 278 6.01 -12.56 0.46
N LEU A 279 6.70 -13.26 -0.45
CA LEU A 279 8.16 -13.29 -0.55
C LEU A 279 8.60 -12.41 -1.71
N VAL A 280 9.58 -11.57 -1.47
CA VAL A 280 10.23 -10.73 -2.48
C VAL A 280 11.61 -11.30 -2.75
N LEU A 281 11.80 -11.92 -3.92
CA LEU A 281 13.08 -12.51 -4.28
C LEU A 281 14.05 -11.43 -4.76
N VAL A 282 15.13 -11.25 -4.02
CA VAL A 282 16.18 -10.30 -4.35
C VAL A 282 17.05 -10.88 -5.46
N ASP A 283 17.11 -10.19 -6.63
CA ASP A 283 17.99 -10.48 -7.77
C ASP A 283 17.82 -11.87 -8.44
N THR A 284 16.65 -12.08 -9.01
CA THR A 284 16.36 -13.29 -9.83
C THR A 284 17.13 -13.33 -11.15
N ALA A 285 17.67 -12.21 -11.64
CA ALA A 285 18.42 -12.14 -12.89
C ALA A 285 19.68 -13.01 -12.86
N GLY A 286 20.38 -13.12 -11.71
CA GLY A 286 21.52 -14.01 -11.52
C GLY A 286 21.17 -15.49 -11.46
N ILE A 287 19.91 -15.85 -11.24
CA ILE A 287 19.42 -17.23 -11.15
C ILE A 287 18.93 -17.72 -12.52
N ARG A 288 18.44 -16.83 -13.38
CA ARG A 288 17.89 -17.15 -14.71
C ARG A 288 18.92 -17.18 -15.83
N GLN A 289 20.03 -16.43 -15.72
CA GLN A 289 21.10 -16.45 -16.73
C GLN A 289 22.00 -17.65 -16.50
N THR A 290 21.73 -18.70 -17.24
CA THR A 290 22.56 -19.89 -17.37
C THR A 290 23.86 -19.57 -18.13
N GLU A 291 24.97 -20.10 -17.61
CA GLU A 291 26.23 -20.45 -18.29
C GLU A 291 27.20 -19.31 -18.63
N ASP A 292 28.40 -19.45 -18.12
CA ASP A 292 29.70 -18.97 -18.56
C ASP A 292 30.23 -17.57 -18.22
N TYR A 293 29.44 -16.57 -17.80
CA TYR A 293 30.04 -15.23 -17.57
C TYR A 293 29.98 -14.68 -16.13
N VAL A 294 29.45 -15.41 -15.18
CA VAL A 294 29.14 -14.89 -13.83
C VAL A 294 30.01 -15.49 -12.71
N GLU A 295 30.87 -16.46 -13.01
CA GLU A 295 31.59 -17.23 -11.98
C GLU A 295 32.63 -16.44 -11.13
N LYS A 296 33.13 -15.31 -11.57
CA LYS A 296 34.13 -14.53 -10.80
C LYS A 296 33.64 -13.30 -10.07
N ILE A 297 32.36 -12.92 -10.22
CA ILE A 297 31.77 -11.76 -9.53
C ILE A 297 30.89 -12.22 -8.34
N GLY A 298 30.80 -13.52 -8.09
CA GLY A 298 29.77 -14.13 -7.23
C GLY A 298 29.85 -13.77 -5.74
N VAL A 299 31.04 -13.75 -5.12
CA VAL A 299 31.15 -13.64 -3.65
C VAL A 299 30.88 -12.22 -3.13
N ALA A 300 31.39 -11.20 -3.79
CA ALA A 300 31.20 -9.81 -3.34
C ALA A 300 29.75 -9.33 -3.54
N ARG A 301 29.12 -9.67 -4.68
CA ARG A 301 27.70 -9.37 -4.93
C ARG A 301 26.76 -10.21 -4.05
N SER A 302 27.15 -11.43 -3.71
CA SER A 302 26.38 -12.26 -2.79
C SER A 302 26.34 -11.68 -1.38
N LYS A 303 27.40 -11.03 -0.92
CA LYS A 303 27.42 -10.32 0.37
C LYS A 303 26.46 -9.13 0.41
N GLU A 304 26.50 -8.26 -0.59
CA GLU A 304 25.58 -7.11 -0.67
C GLU A 304 24.11 -7.54 -0.73
N ARG A 305 23.80 -8.64 -1.41
CA ARG A 305 22.46 -9.23 -1.50
C ARG A 305 22.03 -9.84 -0.18
N LEU A 306 22.93 -10.58 0.46
CA LEU A 306 22.70 -11.14 1.78
C LEU A 306 22.42 -10.02 2.80
N ASP A 307 23.12 -8.89 2.70
CA ASP A 307 22.93 -7.79 3.64
C ASP A 307 21.54 -7.15 3.53
N LYS A 308 20.94 -7.13 2.35
CA LYS A 308 19.60 -6.61 2.09
C LYS A 308 18.48 -7.61 2.44
N ALA A 309 18.78 -8.91 2.42
CA ALA A 309 17.79 -9.94 2.66
C ALA A 309 17.49 -10.13 4.15
N GLU A 310 16.21 -10.33 4.46
CA GLU A 310 15.72 -10.67 5.80
C GLU A 310 15.68 -12.19 6.02
N LEU A 311 15.60 -12.98 4.93
CA LEU A 311 15.65 -14.45 4.93
C LEU A 311 16.62 -14.94 3.86
N ALA A 312 17.48 -15.90 4.23
CA ALA A 312 18.32 -16.62 3.28
C ALA A 312 17.80 -18.05 3.07
N VAL A 313 17.63 -18.46 1.81
CA VAL A 313 17.36 -19.86 1.45
C VAL A 313 18.65 -20.43 0.86
N VAL A 314 19.30 -21.32 1.62
CA VAL A 314 20.55 -21.97 1.24
C VAL A 314 20.22 -23.29 0.57
N VAL A 315 20.66 -23.48 -0.68
CA VAL A 315 20.45 -24.74 -1.42
C VAL A 315 21.76 -25.49 -1.50
N LEU A 316 21.83 -26.69 -0.94
CA LEU A 316 22.96 -27.56 -0.92
C LEU A 316 22.71 -28.82 -1.79
N ASP A 317 23.78 -29.37 -2.37
CA ASP A 317 23.73 -30.62 -3.14
C ASP A 317 23.94 -31.82 -2.22
N GLY A 318 22.87 -32.55 -1.92
CA GLY A 318 22.92 -33.73 -1.05
C GLY A 318 23.60 -34.95 -1.67
N SER A 319 23.90 -34.94 -2.98
CA SER A 319 24.61 -36.05 -3.65
C SER A 319 26.11 -36.01 -3.46
N GLN A 320 26.66 -34.94 -2.86
CA GLN A 320 28.09 -34.73 -2.67
C GLN A 320 28.39 -34.25 -1.24
N PRO A 321 29.57 -34.54 -0.69
CA PRO A 321 29.99 -33.94 0.57
C PRO A 321 30.11 -32.42 0.43
N LEU A 322 29.96 -31.72 1.55
CA LEU A 322 30.17 -30.28 1.62
C LEU A 322 31.61 -29.95 1.22
N ASN A 323 31.76 -28.86 0.47
CA ASN A 323 33.04 -28.32 0.09
C ASN A 323 33.29 -26.93 0.69
N GLU A 324 34.47 -26.34 0.42
CA GLU A 324 34.87 -25.03 0.93
C GLU A 324 33.88 -23.91 0.55
N GLU A 325 33.32 -23.95 -0.68
CA GLU A 325 32.31 -22.95 -1.12
C GLU A 325 30.98 -23.05 -0.32
N ASP A 326 30.56 -24.29 0.00
CA ASP A 326 29.36 -24.50 0.83
C ASP A 326 29.59 -23.96 2.24
N GLU A 327 30.79 -24.18 2.82
CA GLU A 327 31.15 -23.66 4.13
C GLU A 327 31.23 -22.12 4.14
N GLU A 328 31.80 -21.51 3.09
CA GLU A 328 31.80 -20.05 2.93
C GLU A 328 30.37 -19.47 2.88
N ILE A 329 29.44 -20.10 2.14
CA ILE A 329 28.03 -19.66 2.08
C ILE A 329 27.36 -19.82 3.42
N LEU A 330 27.54 -20.94 4.12
CA LEU A 330 26.99 -21.19 5.45
C LEU A 330 27.52 -20.18 6.48
N ASN A 331 28.80 -19.86 6.41
CA ASN A 331 29.41 -18.84 7.25
C ASN A 331 28.88 -17.43 6.92
N ALA A 332 28.61 -17.13 5.66
CA ALA A 332 28.09 -15.83 5.23
C ALA A 332 26.64 -15.61 5.70
N VAL A 333 25.84 -16.65 5.87
CA VAL A 333 24.47 -16.56 6.39
C VAL A 333 24.39 -16.73 7.91
N ALA A 334 25.51 -17.01 8.58
CA ALA A 334 25.55 -17.18 10.03
C ALA A 334 25.04 -15.93 10.75
N GLY A 335 24.07 -16.11 11.64
CA GLY A 335 23.43 -15.02 12.38
C GLY A 335 22.21 -14.36 11.68
N LYS A 336 21.87 -14.82 10.44
CA LYS A 336 20.63 -14.42 9.77
C LYS A 336 19.57 -15.54 9.85
N PRO A 337 18.28 -15.20 9.81
CA PRO A 337 17.24 -16.21 9.58
C PRO A 337 17.52 -16.93 8.27
N CYS A 338 17.67 -18.27 8.32
CA CYS A 338 17.94 -19.05 7.11
C CYS A 338 17.14 -20.36 7.09
N VAL A 339 16.83 -20.81 5.90
CA VAL A 339 16.29 -22.14 5.60
C VAL A 339 17.30 -22.88 4.74
N ILE A 340 17.72 -24.07 5.17
CA ILE A 340 18.65 -24.91 4.43
C ILE A 340 17.86 -26.00 3.70
N ILE A 341 18.01 -26.07 2.38
CA ILE A 341 17.39 -27.07 1.52
C ILE A 341 18.49 -27.99 0.98
N VAL A 342 18.44 -29.26 1.35
CA VAL A 342 19.31 -30.29 0.80
C VAL A 342 18.62 -30.88 -0.42
N ASN A 343 19.10 -30.51 -1.61
CA ASN A 343 18.53 -30.94 -2.89
C ASN A 343 19.22 -32.19 -3.41
N LYS A 344 18.67 -32.81 -4.45
CA LYS A 344 19.20 -34.00 -5.15
C LYS A 344 19.30 -35.26 -4.26
N GLY A 345 18.58 -35.32 -3.16
CA GLY A 345 18.57 -36.48 -2.26
C GLY A 345 18.18 -37.81 -2.93
N CYS A 346 17.43 -37.77 -4.03
CA CYS A 346 17.09 -38.97 -4.81
C CYS A 346 18.30 -39.62 -5.49
N LEU A 347 19.38 -38.90 -5.73
CA LEU A 347 20.63 -39.42 -6.35
C LEU A 347 21.46 -40.24 -5.37
N LEU A 348 21.21 -40.12 -4.05
CA LEU A 348 21.87 -40.93 -3.03
C LEU A 348 21.47 -42.43 -3.08
N TYR A 349 20.29 -42.73 -3.63
CA TYR A 349 19.74 -44.09 -3.66
C TYR A 349 19.94 -44.79 -5.01
N THR A 350 20.53 -44.14 -6.02
CA THR A 350 20.72 -44.69 -7.35
C THR A 350 22.16 -45.16 -7.63
N SER A 351 23.08 -45.05 -6.68
CA SER A 351 24.47 -45.39 -6.85
C SER A 351 24.79 -46.89 -6.61
N ASP A 352 23.84 -47.71 -6.18
CA ASP A 352 24.00 -49.13 -5.86
C ASP A 352 23.16 -50.07 -6.75
N ALA A 353 22.93 -49.71 -8.02
CA ALA A 353 22.27 -50.59 -8.98
C ALA A 353 23.16 -50.88 -10.18
#